data_1f6918c75bd9e8db928a295e155847da
#
_entry.id   1f6918c75bd9e8db928a295e155847da
#
_cell.length_a   1.000
_cell.length_b   1.000
_cell.length_c   1.000
_cell.angle_alpha   90.00
_cell.angle_beta   90.00
_cell.angle_gamma   90.00
#
_symmetry.space_group_name_H-M   'P 1'
#
loop_
_entity.id
_entity.type
_entity.pdbx_description
1 polymer ?
#
loop_
_entity_poly.entity_id
_entity_poly.type
_entity_poly.pdbx_seq_one_letter_code
_entity_poly.pdbx_strand_id
1 'polypeptide(L)'
;MVKLESLKKSYQFKKILKEKKVHSEFFSIFAAKNFYKPKYKGDLIVSFVMKKKIGNAVKRNKIRRKLKAIVQKLLKKRGAISKDYTYIGFGKSNAYLQKQSLLMPLMEKSFKTIKIK
;
A
#
# COMPACT_ATOMS: atom_id res chain seq x y z
N MET A 1 -2.41 -16.15 -9.94
CA MET A 1 -2.50 -15.37 -8.71
C MET A 1 -1.61 -14.13 -8.81
N VAL A 2 -2.15 -12.96 -8.51
CA VAL A 2 -1.38 -11.72 -8.53
C VAL A 2 -0.43 -11.69 -7.35
N LYS A 3 0.83 -11.40 -7.60
CA LYS A 3 1.83 -11.25 -6.55
C LYS A 3 2.12 -9.78 -6.30
N LEU A 4 2.54 -9.47 -5.08
CA LEU A 4 2.98 -8.13 -4.71
C LEU A 4 4.48 -8.02 -4.90
N GLU A 5 4.92 -7.00 -5.64
CA GLU A 5 6.32 -6.68 -5.79
C GLU A 5 6.64 -5.42 -5.02
N SER A 6 7.85 -5.32 -4.50
CA SER A 6 8.31 -4.15 -3.76
C SER A 6 9.25 -3.29 -4.59
N LEU A 7 9.18 -1.99 -4.40
CA LEU A 7 10.14 -1.05 -4.99
C LEU A 7 11.49 -1.19 -4.31
N LYS A 8 12.56 -1.05 -5.09
CA LYS A 8 13.92 -1.23 -4.57
C LYS A 8 14.77 0.03 -4.64
N LYS A 9 14.45 0.97 -5.52
CA LYS A 9 15.29 2.15 -5.76
C LYS A 9 14.66 3.43 -5.22
N SER A 10 15.47 4.28 -4.60
CA SER A 10 15.00 5.52 -3.97
C SER A 10 14.33 6.48 -4.94
N TYR A 11 14.77 6.56 -6.19
CA TYR A 11 14.15 7.46 -7.14
C TYR A 11 12.70 7.06 -7.47
N GLN A 12 12.39 5.78 -7.38
CA GLN A 12 11.02 5.28 -7.59
C GLN A 12 10.10 5.79 -6.48
N PHE A 13 10.56 5.75 -5.22
CA PHE A 13 9.80 6.27 -4.09
C PHE A 13 9.55 7.76 -4.25
N LYS A 14 10.57 8.54 -4.59
CA LYS A 14 10.46 9.99 -4.74
C LYS A 14 9.42 10.37 -5.79
N LYS A 15 9.40 9.64 -6.91
CA LYS A 15 8.45 9.90 -7.98
C LYS A 15 7.01 9.68 -7.53
N ILE A 16 6.76 8.57 -6.82
CA ILE A 16 5.42 8.22 -6.37
C ILE A 16 4.91 9.20 -5.31
N LEU A 17 5.77 9.65 -4.41
CA LEU A 17 5.41 10.56 -3.34
C LEU A 17 4.94 11.93 -3.83
N LYS A 18 5.26 12.30 -5.08
CA LYS A 18 4.86 13.58 -5.68
C LYS A 18 3.52 13.52 -6.40
N GLU A 19 2.99 12.31 -6.62
CA GLU A 19 1.79 12.11 -7.41
C GLU A 19 0.55 12.05 -6.49
N LYS A 20 -0.35 11.10 -6.73
CA LYS A 20 -1.60 10.99 -5.98
C LYS A 20 -1.36 10.52 -4.56
N LYS A 21 -2.15 11.03 -3.61
CA LYS A 21 -2.08 10.60 -2.22
C LYS A 21 -3.44 10.61 -1.56
N VAL A 22 -3.65 9.66 -0.64
CA VAL A 22 -4.84 9.59 0.22
C VAL A 22 -4.37 9.27 1.63
N HIS A 23 -4.79 10.08 2.59
CA HIS A 23 -4.48 9.86 4.00
C HIS A 23 -5.69 9.30 4.73
N SER A 24 -5.45 8.35 5.63
CA SER A 24 -6.47 7.86 6.56
C SER A 24 -5.92 7.90 7.97
N GLU A 25 -6.76 7.52 8.94
CA GLU A 25 -6.38 7.54 10.35
C GLU A 25 -5.21 6.59 10.66
N PHE A 26 -5.13 5.45 9.98
CA PHE A 26 -4.19 4.39 10.30
C PHE A 26 -3.07 4.19 9.29
N PHE A 27 -3.18 4.80 8.13
CA PHE A 27 -2.18 4.67 7.07
C PHE A 27 -2.37 5.76 6.01
N SER A 28 -1.36 5.90 5.14
CA SER A 28 -1.44 6.79 3.98
C SER A 28 -1.05 6.00 2.74
N ILE A 29 -1.74 6.20 1.63
CA ILE A 29 -1.45 5.54 0.37
C ILE A 29 -1.06 6.58 -0.67
N PHE A 30 0.06 6.34 -1.33
CA PHE A 30 0.55 7.16 -2.44
C PHE A 30 0.54 6.32 -3.70
N ALA A 31 0.24 6.92 -4.84
CA ALA A 31 0.18 6.21 -6.11
C ALA A 31 0.66 7.07 -7.26
N ALA A 32 1.28 6.43 -8.24
CA ALA A 32 1.62 7.05 -9.51
C ALA A 32 1.33 6.05 -10.62
N LYS A 33 0.98 6.54 -11.81
CA LYS A 33 0.83 5.65 -12.96
C LYS A 33 2.12 4.88 -13.19
N ASN A 34 2.00 3.62 -13.61
CA ASN A 34 3.15 2.76 -13.81
C ASN A 34 4.16 3.39 -14.76
N PHE A 35 5.32 3.70 -14.23
CA PHE A 35 6.45 4.24 -14.97
C PHE A 35 7.56 3.19 -15.10
N TYR A 36 7.29 2.02 -14.52
CA TYR A 36 8.22 0.92 -14.54
C TYR A 36 7.41 -0.38 -14.52
N LYS A 37 7.86 -1.36 -15.30
CA LYS A 37 7.10 -2.61 -15.45
C LYS A 37 7.36 -3.55 -14.30
N PRO A 38 6.32 -4.24 -13.77
CA PRO A 38 6.55 -5.31 -12.82
C PRO A 38 7.33 -6.44 -13.48
N LYS A 39 8.03 -7.22 -12.66
CA LYS A 39 8.82 -8.36 -13.13
C LYS A 39 7.95 -9.38 -13.88
N TYR A 40 6.73 -9.59 -13.40
CA TYR A 40 5.78 -10.50 -14.03
C TYR A 40 4.52 -9.73 -14.41
N LYS A 41 4.04 -9.98 -15.64
CA LYS A 41 2.83 -9.34 -16.14
C LYS A 41 1.65 -9.62 -15.20
N GLY A 42 0.90 -8.59 -14.85
CA GLY A 42 -0.26 -8.71 -13.99
C GLY A 42 0.03 -8.55 -12.50
N ASP A 43 1.30 -8.51 -12.11
CA ASP A 43 1.66 -8.27 -10.71
C ASP A 43 1.41 -6.83 -10.32
N LEU A 44 1.13 -6.62 -9.04
CA LEU A 44 0.94 -5.29 -8.46
C LEU A 44 2.20 -4.87 -7.72
N ILE A 45 2.66 -3.66 -7.97
CA ILE A 45 3.82 -3.10 -7.27
C ILE A 45 3.31 -2.27 -6.11
N VAL A 46 3.56 -2.76 -4.88
CA VAL A 46 3.19 -2.08 -3.64
C VAL A 46 4.33 -2.21 -2.65
N SER A 47 4.77 -1.10 -2.09
CA SER A 47 5.74 -1.11 -1.01
C SER A 47 5.12 -0.50 0.24
N PHE A 48 5.30 -1.16 1.39
CA PHE A 48 4.86 -0.63 2.67
C PHE A 48 6.07 -0.17 3.46
N VAL A 49 6.06 1.09 3.86
CA VAL A 49 7.16 1.72 4.59
C VAL A 49 6.69 2.02 6.01
N MET A 50 7.51 1.60 6.98
CA MET A 50 7.25 1.87 8.39
C MET A 50 8.40 2.72 8.92
N LYS A 51 8.09 3.94 9.34
CA LYS A 51 9.12 4.84 9.90
C LYS A 51 9.64 4.30 11.23
N LYS A 52 10.92 4.51 11.50
CA LYS A 52 11.56 4.01 12.73
C LYS A 52 10.88 4.51 14.00
N LYS A 53 10.33 5.72 14.00
CA LYS A 53 9.63 6.29 15.15
C LYS A 53 8.38 5.52 15.58
N ILE A 54 7.86 4.65 14.72
CA ILE A 54 6.69 3.81 15.05
C ILE A 54 7.00 2.85 16.18
N GLY A 55 8.22 2.32 16.21
CA GLY A 55 8.64 1.38 17.24
C GLY A 55 9.75 0.48 16.75
N ASN A 56 9.97 -0.64 17.47
CA ASN A 56 11.00 -1.60 17.11
C ASN A 56 10.63 -2.40 15.85
N ALA A 57 11.56 -3.23 15.37
CA ALA A 57 11.36 -4.01 14.16
C ALA A 57 10.17 -4.98 14.25
N VAL A 58 9.92 -5.55 15.43
CA VAL A 58 8.79 -6.47 15.63
C VAL A 58 7.47 -5.76 15.39
N LYS A 59 7.30 -4.58 15.99
CA LYS A 59 6.08 -3.78 15.83
C LYS A 59 5.89 -3.35 14.37
N ARG A 60 6.96 -2.84 13.74
CA ARG A 60 6.91 -2.39 12.34
C ARG A 60 6.56 -3.53 11.40
N ASN A 61 7.15 -4.69 11.60
CA ASN A 61 6.87 -5.87 10.77
C ASN A 61 5.43 -6.36 10.94
N LYS A 62 4.88 -6.30 12.16
CA LYS A 62 3.50 -6.70 12.40
C LYS A 62 2.52 -5.79 11.64
N ILE A 63 2.74 -4.48 11.67
CA ILE A 63 1.92 -3.53 10.91
C ILE A 63 2.04 -3.80 9.41
N ARG A 64 3.26 -3.98 8.90
CA ARG A 64 3.52 -4.26 7.49
C ARG A 64 2.80 -5.51 7.01
N ARG A 65 2.89 -6.59 7.77
CA ARG A 65 2.20 -7.85 7.43
C ARG A 65 0.70 -7.69 7.40
N LYS A 66 0.15 -6.94 8.35
CA LYS A 66 -1.28 -6.68 8.45
C LYS A 66 -1.79 -5.92 7.23
N LEU A 67 -1.10 -4.84 6.85
CA LEU A 67 -1.49 -4.03 5.70
C LEU A 67 -1.32 -4.80 4.40
N LYS A 68 -0.23 -5.56 4.27
CA LYS A 68 0.02 -6.38 3.09
C LYS A 68 -1.04 -7.47 2.92
N ALA A 69 -1.46 -8.11 4.02
CA ALA A 69 -2.51 -9.12 4.00
C ALA A 69 -3.84 -8.54 3.53
N ILE A 70 -4.15 -7.31 3.94
CA ILE A 70 -5.37 -6.62 3.50
C ILE A 70 -5.34 -6.38 2.00
N VAL A 71 -4.21 -5.91 1.47
CA VAL A 71 -4.05 -5.69 0.02
C VAL A 71 -4.23 -7.00 -0.74
N GLN A 72 -3.66 -8.09 -0.24
CA GLN A 72 -3.81 -9.41 -0.88
C GLN A 72 -5.27 -9.85 -0.91
N LYS A 73 -6.03 -9.60 0.15
CA LYS A 73 -7.47 -9.91 0.18
C LYS A 73 -8.25 -9.03 -0.79
N LEU A 74 -7.91 -7.75 -0.88
CA LEU A 74 -8.58 -6.83 -1.81
C LEU A 74 -8.30 -7.17 -3.27
N LEU A 75 -7.15 -7.74 -3.57
CA LEU A 75 -6.82 -8.16 -4.93
C LEU A 75 -7.74 -9.28 -5.44
N LYS A 76 -8.38 -10.01 -4.54
CA LYS A 76 -9.38 -11.02 -4.90
C LYS A 76 -10.69 -10.39 -5.33
N LYS A 77 -10.95 -9.14 -4.97
CA LYS A 77 -12.14 -8.40 -5.41
C LYS A 77 -11.84 -7.72 -6.73
N ARG A 78 -12.66 -7.99 -7.72
CA ARG A 78 -12.49 -7.42 -9.06
C ARG A 78 -12.62 -5.91 -9.01
N GLY A 79 -11.60 -5.22 -9.51
CA GLY A 79 -11.63 -3.76 -9.63
C GLY A 79 -11.41 -2.98 -8.36
N ALA A 80 -11.13 -3.64 -7.22
CA ALA A 80 -10.87 -2.94 -5.95
C ALA A 80 -9.58 -2.13 -6.00
N ILE A 81 -8.55 -2.66 -6.65
CA ILE A 81 -7.26 -2.00 -6.79
C ILE A 81 -6.89 -1.93 -8.27
N SER A 82 -6.53 -0.73 -8.74
CA SER A 82 -6.08 -0.57 -10.12
C SER A 82 -4.63 -1.02 -10.26
N LYS A 83 -4.36 -1.89 -11.22
CA LYS A 83 -3.00 -2.35 -11.54
C LYS A 83 -2.24 -1.38 -12.44
N ASP A 84 -2.89 -0.29 -12.86
CA ASP A 84 -2.26 0.74 -13.69
C ASP A 84 -1.38 1.68 -12.87
N TYR A 85 -1.36 1.52 -11.56
CA TYR A 85 -0.60 2.36 -10.63
C TYR A 85 0.40 1.55 -9.82
N THR A 86 1.47 2.22 -9.44
CA THR A 86 2.43 1.72 -8.45
C THR A 86 2.14 2.45 -7.14
N TYR A 87 2.10 1.71 -6.03
CA TYR A 87 1.67 2.24 -4.75
C TYR A 87 2.76 2.19 -3.69
N ILE A 88 2.73 3.18 -2.78
CA ILE A 88 3.49 3.15 -1.54
C ILE A 88 2.51 3.38 -0.40
N GLY A 89 2.52 2.47 0.59
CA GLY A 89 1.73 2.62 1.81
C GLY A 89 2.63 2.94 3.00
N PHE A 90 2.25 3.97 3.76
CA PHE A 90 2.90 4.28 5.03
C PHE A 90 1.96 3.87 6.16
N GLY A 91 2.39 2.93 7.01
CA GLY A 91 1.63 2.57 8.18
C GLY A 91 1.85 3.58 9.30
N LYS A 92 0.82 3.76 10.12
CA LYS A 92 0.91 4.61 11.31
C LYS A 92 0.94 3.75 12.56
N SER A 93 1.48 4.28 13.65
CA SER A 93 1.63 3.54 14.90
C SER A 93 0.32 2.96 15.43
N ASN A 94 -0.77 3.72 15.29
CA ASN A 94 -2.09 3.29 15.76
C ASN A 94 -2.69 2.11 15.00
N ALA A 95 -2.13 1.74 13.85
CA ALA A 95 -2.57 0.55 13.12
C ALA A 95 -2.17 -0.75 13.83
N TYR A 96 -1.21 -0.68 14.74
CA TYR A 96 -0.68 -1.86 15.44
C TYR A 96 -1.76 -2.64 16.18
N LEU A 97 -2.66 -1.95 16.88
CA LEU A 97 -3.70 -2.56 17.68
C LEU A 97 -5.00 -2.81 16.93
N GLN A 98 -5.11 -2.36 15.70
CA GLN A 98 -6.37 -2.49 14.95
C GLN A 98 -6.47 -3.83 14.25
N LYS A 99 -7.70 -4.37 14.20
CA LYS A 99 -7.98 -5.61 13.49
C LYS A 99 -8.05 -5.38 11.99
N GLN A 100 -7.71 -6.41 11.21
CA GLN A 100 -7.83 -6.35 9.76
C GLN A 100 -9.26 -6.01 9.31
N SER A 101 -10.27 -6.52 10.03
CA SER A 101 -11.65 -6.26 9.70
C SER A 101 -12.02 -4.78 9.78
N LEU A 102 -11.34 -4.01 10.64
CA LEU A 102 -11.53 -2.56 10.72
C LEU A 102 -10.77 -1.84 9.61
N LEU A 103 -9.53 -2.26 9.33
CA LEU A 103 -8.66 -1.60 8.38
C LEU A 103 -9.03 -1.86 6.93
N MET A 104 -9.61 -3.03 6.63
CA MET A 104 -9.91 -3.43 5.26
C MET A 104 -10.87 -2.47 4.53
N PRO A 105 -12.03 -2.08 5.10
CA PRO A 105 -12.91 -1.12 4.43
C PRO A 105 -12.26 0.22 4.18
N LEU A 106 -11.41 0.67 5.12
CA LEU A 106 -10.69 1.93 4.99
C LEU A 106 -9.68 1.88 3.84
N MET A 107 -8.98 0.77 3.70
CA MET A 107 -8.02 0.59 2.62
C MET A 107 -8.72 0.48 1.26
N GLU A 108 -9.83 -0.23 1.19
CA GLU A 108 -10.63 -0.33 -0.03
C GLU A 108 -11.10 1.05 -0.47
N LYS A 109 -11.59 1.86 0.45
CA LYS A 109 -12.01 3.24 0.19
C LYS A 109 -10.85 4.08 -0.31
N SER A 110 -9.66 3.92 0.28
CA SER A 110 -8.47 4.67 -0.12
C SER A 110 -8.07 4.36 -1.56
N PHE A 111 -8.08 3.10 -1.96
CA PHE A 111 -7.76 2.72 -3.34
C PHE A 111 -8.79 3.24 -4.33
N LYS A 112 -10.07 3.22 -3.96
CA LYS A 112 -11.13 3.78 -4.81
C LYS A 112 -10.96 5.29 -4.99
N THR A 113 -10.62 6.00 -3.92
CA THR A 113 -10.41 7.45 -3.95
C THR A 113 -9.22 7.79 -4.85
N ILE A 114 -8.16 7.03 -4.81
CA ILE A 114 -6.99 7.24 -5.67
C ILE A 114 -7.35 7.11 -7.15
N LYS A 115 -8.22 6.16 -7.52
CA LYS A 115 -8.62 5.97 -8.90
C LYS A 115 -9.28 7.20 -9.52
N ILE A 116 -10.06 7.93 -8.73
CA ILE A 116 -10.87 9.06 -9.23
C ILE A 116 -10.21 10.40 -9.04
N LYS A 117 -9.02 10.45 -8.44
CA LYS A 117 -8.28 11.71 -8.27
C LYS A 117 -7.57 12.15 -9.55
#